data_152e5033768a98b5472f476c9ba19c55
#
_entry.id   152e5033768a98b5472f476c9ba19c55
#
_cell.length_a   1.000
_cell.length_b   1.000
_cell.length_c   1.000
_cell.angle_alpha   90.00
_cell.angle_beta   90.00
_cell.angle_gamma   90.00
#
_symmetry.space_group_name_H-M   'P 1'
#
loop_
_entity.id
_entity.type
_entity.pdbx_description
1 polymer ?
#
loop_
_entity_poly.entity_id
_entity_poly.type
_entity_poly.pdbx_seq_one_letter_code
_entity_poly.pdbx_strand_id
1 'polypeptide(L)'
;MRVLVTGAASGIGRATCLRLARDAGAQGRKAQIAAVDIGPSAGLDSLLDELRKQGAEPLALHADMGTPDAPGRVVAEAASRFGGLDGLVSNAGINRPGLLVDYAVDDWDRVFAVNTRATWLLAKAAHAALKVSRGAIVAIGSMSGSNPHANLGAYGPSKAAVIMLVQVLAQEFGRDGIRVNAVSPGMVRTGMTARVYADQKIAAERDALVPIGRVATPEDMADVVAFLLGPDARYINGHDLVVDGGIAGNFLGRLPGISQITRS
;
A
#
# COMPACT_ATOMS: atom_id res chain seq x y z
N MET A 1 -10.66 -12.28 -11.05
CA MET A 1 -10.26 -11.64 -9.79
C MET A 1 -10.81 -10.22 -9.78
N ARG A 2 -11.55 -9.84 -8.72
CA ARG A 2 -12.25 -8.55 -8.56
C ARG A 2 -11.57 -7.81 -7.42
N VAL A 3 -10.86 -6.73 -7.72
CA VAL A 3 -10.05 -6.03 -6.71
C VAL A 3 -10.31 -4.53 -6.74
N LEU A 4 -10.38 -3.92 -5.55
CA LEU A 4 -10.38 -2.47 -5.38
C LEU A 4 -9.01 -2.02 -4.88
N VAL A 5 -8.43 -1.02 -5.54
CA VAL A 5 -7.12 -0.42 -5.19
C VAL A 5 -7.28 1.08 -5.03
N THR A 6 -6.92 1.63 -3.87
CA THR A 6 -6.94 3.07 -3.61
C THR A 6 -5.57 3.71 -3.87
N GLY A 7 -5.54 4.99 -4.28
CA GLY A 7 -4.31 5.67 -4.70
C GLY A 7 -3.72 5.05 -5.96
N ALA A 8 -4.58 4.70 -6.91
CA ALA A 8 -4.24 3.88 -8.07
C ALA A 8 -3.56 4.67 -9.20
N ALA A 9 -3.65 6.00 -9.25
CA ALA A 9 -3.12 6.80 -10.36
C ALA A 9 -1.58 6.77 -10.46
N SER A 10 -0.87 6.42 -9.39
CA SER A 10 0.60 6.47 -9.35
C SER A 10 1.22 5.47 -8.38
N GLY A 11 2.55 5.36 -8.42
CA GLY A 11 3.35 4.63 -7.44
C GLY A 11 2.91 3.19 -7.21
N ILE A 12 2.86 2.77 -5.95
CA ILE A 12 2.57 1.39 -5.54
C ILE A 12 1.17 0.95 -5.99
N GLY A 13 0.16 1.82 -5.87
CA GLY A 13 -1.21 1.49 -6.29
C GLY A 13 -1.30 1.19 -7.78
N ARG A 14 -0.66 2.01 -8.62
CA ARG A 14 -0.60 1.81 -10.06
C ARG A 14 0.13 0.52 -10.43
N ALA A 15 1.31 0.31 -9.87
CA ALA A 15 2.09 -0.91 -10.10
C ALA A 15 1.31 -2.16 -9.67
N THR A 16 0.58 -2.08 -8.55
CA THR A 16 -0.30 -3.18 -8.08
C THR A 16 -1.40 -3.49 -9.08
N CYS A 17 -2.11 -2.49 -9.62
CA CYS A 17 -3.14 -2.69 -10.62
C CYS A 17 -2.59 -3.42 -11.86
N LEU A 18 -1.44 -2.96 -12.38
CA LEU A 18 -0.79 -3.55 -13.55
C LEU A 18 -0.29 -4.99 -13.28
N ARG A 19 0.28 -5.22 -12.08
CA ARG A 19 0.72 -6.55 -11.67
C ARG A 19 -0.46 -7.55 -11.62
N LEU A 20 -1.56 -7.17 -11.01
CA LEU A 20 -2.76 -8.03 -10.90
C LEU A 20 -3.37 -8.34 -12.26
N ALA A 21 -3.41 -7.35 -13.18
CA ALA A 21 -3.88 -7.56 -14.55
C ALA A 21 -3.00 -8.56 -15.30
N ARG A 22 -1.67 -8.39 -15.24
CA ARG A 22 -0.70 -9.28 -15.86
C ARG A 22 -0.82 -10.72 -15.35
N ASP A 23 -0.91 -10.89 -14.02
CA ASP A 23 -1.00 -12.23 -13.41
C ASP A 23 -2.29 -12.94 -13.77
N ALA A 24 -3.41 -12.22 -13.83
CA ALA A 24 -4.69 -12.79 -14.29
C ALA A 24 -4.61 -13.20 -15.76
N GLY A 25 -4.04 -12.36 -16.63
CA GLY A 25 -3.85 -12.66 -18.05
C GLY A 25 -2.97 -13.89 -18.28
N ALA A 26 -1.85 -14.02 -17.53
CA ALA A 26 -0.97 -15.19 -17.60
C ALA A 26 -1.67 -16.49 -17.19
N GLN A 27 -2.76 -16.41 -16.42
CA GLN A 27 -3.59 -17.55 -16.01
C GLN A 27 -4.83 -17.74 -16.91
N GLY A 28 -4.93 -17.04 -18.03
CA GLY A 28 -6.11 -17.06 -18.91
C GLY A 28 -7.37 -16.50 -18.25
N ARG A 29 -7.24 -15.69 -17.19
CA ARG A 29 -8.35 -15.09 -16.45
C ARG A 29 -8.41 -13.60 -16.68
N LYS A 30 -9.58 -13.01 -16.50
CA LYS A 30 -9.79 -11.56 -16.56
C LYS A 30 -9.75 -10.96 -15.16
N ALA A 31 -8.95 -9.91 -14.97
CA ALA A 31 -8.99 -9.08 -13.77
C ALA A 31 -10.03 -7.98 -13.95
N GLN A 32 -10.85 -7.74 -12.91
CA GLN A 32 -11.73 -6.58 -12.78
C GLN A 32 -11.14 -5.69 -11.67
N ILE A 33 -10.72 -4.47 -12.03
CA ILE A 33 -9.94 -3.62 -11.14
C ILE A 33 -10.64 -2.26 -10.98
N ALA A 34 -11.15 -2.02 -9.78
CA ALA A 34 -11.62 -0.69 -9.38
C ALA A 34 -10.41 0.15 -8.94
N ALA A 35 -10.01 1.06 -9.80
CA ALA A 35 -8.90 1.99 -9.59
C ALA A 35 -9.46 3.29 -9.00
N VAL A 36 -9.20 3.51 -7.70
CA VAL A 36 -9.70 4.67 -6.96
C VAL A 36 -8.59 5.70 -6.79
N ASP A 37 -8.87 6.96 -7.13
CA ASP A 37 -7.99 8.09 -6.80
C ASP A 37 -8.80 9.35 -6.45
N ILE A 38 -8.12 10.40 -5.96
CA ILE A 38 -8.81 11.60 -5.45
C ILE A 38 -9.62 12.34 -6.51
N GLY A 39 -9.21 12.24 -7.78
CA GLY A 39 -9.89 12.89 -8.90
C GLY A 39 -9.38 12.44 -10.26
N PRO A 40 -9.95 12.96 -11.34
CA PRO A 40 -9.45 12.72 -12.68
C PRO A 40 -8.00 13.17 -12.82
N SER A 41 -7.18 12.35 -13.48
CA SER A 41 -5.77 12.66 -13.72
C SER A 41 -5.24 11.89 -14.91
N ALA A 42 -4.28 12.47 -15.61
CA ALA A 42 -3.60 11.78 -16.72
C ALA A 42 -2.96 10.45 -16.28
N GLY A 43 -2.53 10.35 -15.03
CA GLY A 43 -2.00 9.11 -14.46
C GLY A 43 -3.07 8.02 -14.34
N LEU A 44 -4.27 8.37 -13.91
CA LEU A 44 -5.38 7.42 -13.82
C LEU A 44 -5.84 7.00 -15.21
N ASP A 45 -6.02 7.96 -16.15
CA ASP A 45 -6.43 7.66 -17.52
C ASP A 45 -5.44 6.74 -18.23
N SER A 46 -4.13 7.02 -18.11
CA SER A 46 -3.07 6.15 -18.62
C SER A 46 -3.12 4.75 -18.03
N LEU A 47 -3.37 4.62 -16.70
CA LEU A 47 -3.53 3.32 -16.06
C LEU A 47 -4.70 2.54 -16.65
N LEU A 48 -5.86 3.18 -16.82
CA LEU A 48 -7.05 2.50 -17.37
C LEU A 48 -6.80 1.96 -18.77
N ASP A 49 -6.10 2.73 -19.62
CA ASP A 49 -5.75 2.31 -20.97
C ASP A 49 -4.76 1.13 -20.98
N GLU A 50 -3.77 1.15 -20.09
CA GLU A 50 -2.83 0.02 -19.95
C GLU A 50 -3.52 -1.24 -19.43
N LEU A 51 -4.43 -1.11 -18.47
CA LEU A 51 -5.22 -2.24 -17.98
C LEU A 51 -6.09 -2.87 -19.08
N ARG A 52 -6.75 -2.04 -19.93
CA ARG A 52 -7.51 -2.53 -21.07
C ARG A 52 -6.63 -3.25 -22.09
N LYS A 53 -5.44 -2.72 -22.39
CA LYS A 53 -4.45 -3.38 -23.27
C LYS A 53 -3.98 -4.73 -22.74
N GLN A 54 -3.95 -4.91 -21.42
CA GLN A 54 -3.65 -6.19 -20.77
C GLN A 54 -4.87 -7.12 -20.65
N GLY A 55 -6.03 -6.75 -21.22
CA GLY A 55 -7.25 -7.57 -21.18
C GLY A 55 -8.02 -7.48 -19.86
N ALA A 56 -7.64 -6.61 -18.94
CA ALA A 56 -8.39 -6.35 -17.71
C ALA A 56 -9.64 -5.48 -17.98
N GLU A 57 -10.56 -5.49 -17.03
CA GLU A 57 -11.74 -4.62 -16.99
C GLU A 57 -11.56 -3.58 -15.88
N PRO A 58 -11.10 -2.36 -16.21
CA PRO A 58 -10.93 -1.32 -15.23
C PRO A 58 -12.23 -0.56 -14.96
N LEU A 59 -12.41 -0.13 -13.71
CA LEU A 59 -13.41 0.83 -13.27
C LEU A 59 -12.72 2.00 -12.58
N ALA A 60 -12.85 3.22 -13.13
CA ALA A 60 -12.36 4.42 -12.46
C ALA A 60 -13.35 4.90 -11.42
N LEU A 61 -12.89 5.17 -10.21
CA LEU A 61 -13.67 5.77 -9.13
C LEU A 61 -12.94 6.97 -8.55
N HIS A 62 -13.66 8.06 -8.35
CA HIS A 62 -13.09 9.29 -7.81
C HIS A 62 -13.60 9.55 -6.40
N ALA A 63 -12.65 9.59 -5.44
CA ALA A 63 -13.02 9.79 -4.06
C ALA A 63 -11.83 10.29 -3.21
N ASP A 64 -12.09 11.27 -2.37
CA ASP A 64 -11.18 11.64 -1.30
C ASP A 64 -11.34 10.67 -0.12
N MET A 65 -10.35 9.81 0.08
CA MET A 65 -10.37 8.83 1.17
C MET A 65 -10.38 9.46 2.58
N GLY A 66 -10.10 10.74 2.70
CA GLY A 66 -10.20 11.45 3.97
C GLY A 66 -11.63 11.80 4.38
N THR A 67 -12.63 11.70 3.48
CA THR A 67 -14.05 11.92 3.83
C THR A 67 -14.68 10.63 4.36
N PRO A 68 -15.53 10.69 5.40
CA PRO A 68 -16.03 9.49 6.09
C PRO A 68 -16.89 8.55 5.23
N ASP A 69 -17.63 9.08 4.27
CA ASP A 69 -18.55 8.35 3.40
C ASP A 69 -17.89 7.73 2.17
N ALA A 70 -16.78 8.32 1.71
CA ALA A 70 -16.12 7.92 0.47
C ALA A 70 -15.68 6.44 0.43
N PRO A 71 -15.05 5.89 1.48
CA PRO A 71 -14.67 4.48 1.49
C PRO A 71 -15.84 3.52 1.28
N GLY A 72 -16.97 3.79 1.96
CA GLY A 72 -18.20 2.98 1.81
C GLY A 72 -18.77 3.06 0.40
N ARG A 73 -18.82 4.25 -0.18
CA ARG A 73 -19.36 4.49 -1.51
C ARG A 73 -18.55 3.77 -2.59
N VAL A 74 -17.22 3.90 -2.60
CA VAL A 74 -16.39 3.25 -3.63
C VAL A 74 -16.41 1.73 -3.55
N VAL A 75 -16.50 1.17 -2.34
CA VAL A 75 -16.64 -0.28 -2.15
C VAL A 75 -17.99 -0.77 -2.66
N ALA A 76 -19.08 -0.09 -2.32
CA ALA A 76 -20.42 -0.46 -2.77
C ALA A 76 -20.53 -0.41 -4.31
N GLU A 77 -19.97 0.63 -4.95
CA GLU A 77 -19.98 0.79 -6.40
C GLU A 77 -19.15 -0.31 -7.09
N ALA A 78 -17.94 -0.57 -6.60
CA ALA A 78 -17.08 -1.64 -7.15
C ALA A 78 -17.73 -3.02 -6.99
N ALA A 79 -18.26 -3.33 -5.81
CA ALA A 79 -18.92 -4.60 -5.54
C ALA A 79 -20.18 -4.80 -6.39
N SER A 80 -20.98 -3.76 -6.58
CA SER A 80 -22.15 -3.78 -7.47
C SER A 80 -21.76 -4.00 -8.91
N ARG A 81 -20.76 -3.27 -9.41
CA ARG A 81 -20.31 -3.34 -10.81
C ARG A 81 -19.69 -4.70 -11.17
N PHE A 82 -18.95 -5.31 -10.26
CA PHE A 82 -18.24 -6.56 -10.48
C PHE A 82 -19.00 -7.80 -9.98
N GLY A 83 -20.14 -7.63 -9.31
CA GLY A 83 -20.86 -8.71 -8.67
C GLY A 83 -20.14 -9.31 -7.45
N GLY A 84 -19.35 -8.51 -6.73
CA GLY A 84 -18.60 -8.86 -5.54
C GLY A 84 -17.16 -8.37 -5.55
N LEU A 85 -16.40 -8.73 -4.51
CA LEU A 85 -14.97 -8.42 -4.39
C LEU A 85 -14.21 -9.66 -3.92
N ASP A 86 -13.01 -9.86 -4.45
CA ASP A 86 -12.07 -10.91 -4.04
C ASP A 86 -10.88 -10.32 -3.27
N GLY A 87 -10.58 -9.02 -3.49
CA GLY A 87 -9.47 -8.35 -2.84
C GLY A 87 -9.71 -6.85 -2.63
N LEU A 88 -9.06 -6.32 -1.60
CA LEU A 88 -9.01 -4.88 -1.29
C LEU A 88 -7.56 -4.49 -1.02
N VAL A 89 -7.08 -3.44 -1.69
CA VAL A 89 -5.77 -2.82 -1.43
C VAL A 89 -5.98 -1.40 -0.94
N SER A 90 -5.79 -1.19 0.37
CA SER A 90 -5.80 0.14 1.00
C SER A 90 -4.40 0.75 0.88
N ASN A 91 -4.16 1.47 -0.24
CA ASN A 91 -2.86 2.05 -0.56
C ASN A 91 -2.86 3.58 -0.49
N ALA A 92 -3.98 4.26 -0.70
CA ALA A 92 -4.04 5.72 -0.60
C ALA A 92 -3.43 6.21 0.73
N GLY A 93 -2.54 7.17 0.65
CA GLY A 93 -1.87 7.73 1.81
C GLY A 93 -1.22 9.07 1.50
N ILE A 94 -1.09 9.88 2.53
CA ILE A 94 -0.43 11.19 2.46
C ILE A 94 0.64 11.30 3.54
N ASN A 95 1.62 12.15 3.27
CA ASN A 95 2.61 12.58 4.24
C ASN A 95 2.61 14.11 4.29
N ARG A 96 2.62 14.66 5.52
CA ARG A 96 2.79 16.07 5.81
C ARG A 96 3.96 16.21 6.80
N PRO A 97 5.19 16.43 6.33
CA PRO A 97 6.36 16.52 7.20
C PRO A 97 6.27 17.72 8.13
N GLY A 98 6.80 17.57 9.35
CA GLY A 98 6.88 18.64 10.34
C GLY A 98 7.29 18.13 11.70
N LEU A 99 7.79 19.05 12.56
CA LEU A 99 8.07 18.77 13.97
C LEU A 99 6.76 18.68 14.76
N LEU A 100 6.64 17.71 15.65
CA LEU A 100 5.40 17.50 16.43
C LEU A 100 5.07 18.67 17.36
N VAL A 101 6.06 19.41 17.82
CA VAL A 101 5.87 20.58 18.72
C VAL A 101 5.11 21.71 18.02
N ASP A 102 5.27 21.85 16.70
CA ASP A 102 4.64 22.91 15.89
C ASP A 102 3.59 22.33 14.91
N TYR A 103 3.23 21.04 15.05
CA TYR A 103 2.40 20.36 14.09
C TYR A 103 0.95 20.80 14.20
N ALA A 104 0.35 21.24 13.07
CA ALA A 104 -1.04 21.67 13.08
C ALA A 104 -1.99 20.49 13.33
N VAL A 105 -3.02 20.72 14.16
CA VAL A 105 -4.04 19.71 14.48
C VAL A 105 -4.77 19.25 13.20
N ASP A 106 -5.11 20.17 12.30
CA ASP A 106 -5.76 19.84 11.04
C ASP A 106 -4.91 18.92 10.16
N ASP A 107 -3.58 19.10 10.16
CA ASP A 107 -2.67 18.22 9.42
C ASP A 107 -2.58 16.84 10.07
N TRP A 108 -2.59 16.77 11.40
CA TRP A 108 -2.66 15.52 12.15
C TRP A 108 -3.95 14.75 11.79
N ASP A 109 -5.09 15.40 11.92
CA ASP A 109 -6.40 14.81 11.66
C ASP A 109 -6.53 14.37 10.20
N ARG A 110 -6.02 15.18 9.27
CA ARG A 110 -6.03 14.86 7.84
C ARG A 110 -5.19 13.63 7.53
N VAL A 111 -3.98 13.51 8.09
CA VAL A 111 -3.11 12.34 7.91
C VAL A 111 -3.79 11.08 8.46
N PHE A 112 -4.35 11.14 9.67
CA PHE A 112 -5.08 10.00 10.24
C PHE A 112 -6.36 9.66 9.48
N ALA A 113 -7.07 10.66 8.98
CA ALA A 113 -8.28 10.45 8.18
C ALA A 113 -7.98 9.63 6.91
N VAL A 114 -6.92 9.99 6.17
CA VAL A 114 -6.56 9.32 4.91
C VAL A 114 -5.83 8.00 5.16
N ASN A 115 -4.82 7.98 6.05
CA ASN A 115 -3.96 6.81 6.17
C ASN A 115 -4.61 5.70 7.00
N THR A 116 -5.31 6.04 8.10
CA THR A 116 -5.78 5.07 9.09
C THR A 116 -7.28 4.87 9.04
N ARG A 117 -8.08 5.96 9.22
CA ARG A 117 -9.55 5.86 9.24
C ARG A 117 -10.11 5.30 7.94
N ALA A 118 -9.57 5.73 6.78
CA ALA A 118 -10.00 5.20 5.49
C ALA A 118 -9.76 3.70 5.37
N THR A 119 -8.61 3.20 5.85
CA THR A 119 -8.30 1.76 5.84
C THR A 119 -9.35 0.95 6.62
N TRP A 120 -9.71 1.43 7.81
CA TRP A 120 -10.77 0.81 8.61
C TRP A 120 -12.13 0.84 7.91
N LEU A 121 -12.54 2.00 7.38
CA LEU A 121 -13.84 2.16 6.73
C LEU A 121 -13.94 1.34 5.43
N LEU A 122 -12.85 1.25 4.64
CA LEU A 122 -12.76 0.37 3.47
C LEU A 122 -12.94 -1.11 3.88
N ALA A 123 -12.21 -1.56 4.90
CA ALA A 123 -12.29 -2.93 5.39
C ALA A 123 -13.70 -3.26 5.89
N LYS A 124 -14.30 -2.35 6.70
CA LYS A 124 -15.68 -2.46 7.19
C LYS A 124 -16.69 -2.60 6.04
N ALA A 125 -16.59 -1.76 5.02
CA ALA A 125 -17.52 -1.78 3.89
C ALA A 125 -17.33 -3.03 3.00
N ALA A 126 -16.10 -3.48 2.80
CA ALA A 126 -15.79 -4.63 1.96
C ALA A 126 -16.09 -5.99 2.63
N HIS A 127 -16.29 -6.03 3.95
CA HIS A 127 -16.41 -7.25 4.73
C HIS A 127 -17.41 -8.23 4.14
N ALA A 128 -18.66 -7.81 3.87
CA ALA A 128 -19.70 -8.70 3.37
C ALA A 128 -19.33 -9.34 2.00
N ALA A 129 -18.78 -8.56 1.07
CA ALA A 129 -18.36 -9.05 -0.23
C ALA A 129 -17.16 -10.00 -0.13
N LEU A 130 -16.17 -9.65 0.70
CA LEU A 130 -14.97 -10.48 0.92
C LEU A 130 -15.28 -11.77 1.70
N LYS A 131 -16.29 -11.77 2.58
CA LYS A 131 -16.75 -12.99 3.27
C LYS A 131 -17.29 -14.02 2.27
N VAL A 132 -18.06 -13.57 1.28
CA VAL A 132 -18.61 -14.47 0.22
C VAL A 132 -17.49 -15.09 -0.59
N SER A 133 -16.47 -14.33 -0.96
CA SER A 133 -15.34 -14.81 -1.78
C SER A 133 -14.22 -15.47 -0.97
N ARG A 134 -14.24 -15.37 0.37
CA ARG A 134 -13.12 -15.71 1.27
C ARG A 134 -11.85 -14.96 0.84
N GLY A 135 -12.00 -13.68 0.56
CA GLY A 135 -11.00 -12.82 -0.06
C GLY A 135 -9.90 -12.34 0.88
N ALA A 136 -9.17 -11.32 0.42
CA ALA A 136 -8.07 -10.76 1.20
C ALA A 136 -8.04 -9.23 1.18
N ILE A 137 -7.52 -8.64 2.26
CA ILE A 137 -7.22 -7.22 2.40
C ILE A 137 -5.71 -7.06 2.55
N VAL A 138 -5.12 -6.14 1.78
CA VAL A 138 -3.73 -5.71 1.96
C VAL A 138 -3.73 -4.20 2.20
N ALA A 139 -3.20 -3.78 3.34
CA ALA A 139 -2.99 -2.36 3.65
C ALA A 139 -1.52 -1.98 3.48
N ILE A 140 -1.26 -0.79 2.92
CA ILE A 140 0.10 -0.28 2.83
C ILE A 140 0.47 0.47 4.12
N GLY A 141 1.31 -0.20 4.92
CA GLY A 141 1.96 0.34 6.09
C GLY A 141 3.14 1.25 5.73
N SER A 142 4.19 1.17 6.50
CA SER A 142 5.51 1.79 6.27
C SER A 142 6.51 1.28 7.30
N MET A 143 7.78 1.19 6.95
CA MET A 143 8.85 1.01 7.95
C MET A 143 8.79 2.08 9.06
N SER A 144 8.27 3.28 8.75
CA SER A 144 8.08 4.35 9.71
C SER A 144 6.95 4.09 10.73
N GLY A 145 6.14 3.06 10.54
CA GLY A 145 5.15 2.61 11.53
C GLY A 145 5.78 1.77 12.64
N SER A 146 6.92 1.13 12.39
CA SER A 146 7.64 0.30 13.37
C SER A 146 8.97 0.92 13.82
N ASN A 147 9.53 1.86 13.02
CA ASN A 147 10.78 2.54 13.33
C ASN A 147 10.54 4.05 13.41
N PRO A 148 10.94 4.72 14.51
CA PRO A 148 10.70 6.15 14.66
C PRO A 148 11.45 6.95 13.61
N HIS A 149 10.74 7.91 13.02
CA HIS A 149 11.27 8.82 12.00
C HIS A 149 10.96 10.25 12.40
N ALA A 150 11.95 10.99 12.85
CA ALA A 150 11.79 12.40 13.18
C ALA A 150 11.39 13.23 11.95
N ASN A 151 10.73 14.35 12.18
CA ASN A 151 10.31 15.33 11.15
C ASN A 151 9.24 14.82 10.16
N LEU A 152 8.59 13.68 10.39
CA LEU A 152 7.49 13.18 9.56
C LEU A 152 6.09 13.48 10.13
N GLY A 153 5.98 14.29 11.18
CA GLY A 153 4.71 14.65 11.80
C GLY A 153 3.87 13.41 12.18
N ALA A 154 2.61 13.42 11.81
CA ALA A 154 1.65 12.34 12.09
C ALA A 154 1.86 11.07 11.24
N TYR A 155 2.75 11.06 10.25
CA TYR A 155 2.88 9.95 9.30
C TYR A 155 3.24 8.63 9.98
N GLY A 156 4.35 8.60 10.75
CA GLY A 156 4.77 7.40 11.48
C GLY A 156 3.68 6.87 12.41
N PRO A 157 3.13 7.69 13.32
CA PRO A 157 2.00 7.30 14.17
C PRO A 157 0.80 6.75 13.40
N SER A 158 0.42 7.36 12.26
CA SER A 158 -0.69 6.87 11.43
C SER A 158 -0.40 5.49 10.82
N LYS A 159 0.85 5.23 10.42
CA LYS A 159 1.25 3.92 9.86
C LYS A 159 1.39 2.84 10.93
N ALA A 160 1.82 3.20 12.15
CA ALA A 160 1.76 2.30 13.31
C ALA A 160 0.32 1.88 13.62
N ALA A 161 -0.61 2.84 13.57
CA ALA A 161 -2.03 2.56 13.75
C ALA A 161 -2.60 1.63 12.64
N VAL A 162 -2.15 1.77 11.39
CA VAL A 162 -2.53 0.83 10.30
C VAL A 162 -2.04 -0.58 10.59
N ILE A 163 -0.80 -0.75 11.04
CA ILE A 163 -0.23 -2.07 11.37
C ILE A 163 -1.07 -2.74 12.47
N MET A 164 -1.36 -2.03 13.56
CA MET A 164 -2.20 -2.56 14.63
C MET A 164 -3.63 -2.85 14.15
N LEU A 165 -4.22 -1.96 13.34
CA LEU A 165 -5.55 -2.15 12.78
C LEU A 165 -5.64 -3.44 11.94
N VAL A 166 -4.63 -3.72 11.12
CA VAL A 166 -4.52 -4.96 10.34
C VAL A 166 -4.54 -6.20 11.24
N GLN A 167 -3.80 -6.17 12.35
CA GLN A 167 -3.77 -7.28 13.30
C GLN A 167 -5.15 -7.50 13.95
N VAL A 168 -5.84 -6.43 14.35
CA VAL A 168 -7.19 -6.53 14.93
C VAL A 168 -8.19 -7.06 13.89
N LEU A 169 -8.20 -6.49 12.67
CA LEU A 169 -9.08 -6.94 11.60
C LEU A 169 -8.83 -8.41 11.23
N ALA A 170 -7.60 -8.87 11.25
CA ALA A 170 -7.25 -10.26 10.99
C ALA A 170 -7.85 -11.23 12.02
N GLN A 171 -7.92 -10.83 13.30
CA GLN A 171 -8.56 -11.61 14.36
C GLN A 171 -10.08 -11.66 14.18
N GLU A 172 -10.69 -10.52 13.88
CA GLU A 172 -12.15 -10.41 13.74
C GLU A 172 -12.66 -11.07 12.45
N PHE A 173 -12.00 -10.82 11.30
CA PHE A 173 -12.44 -11.26 9.98
C PHE A 173 -11.98 -12.67 9.61
N GLY A 174 -10.96 -13.19 10.30
CA GLY A 174 -10.39 -14.51 10.03
C GLY A 174 -11.42 -15.66 10.13
N ARG A 175 -12.39 -15.56 11.06
CA ARG A 175 -13.49 -16.54 11.20
C ARG A 175 -14.42 -16.56 9.98
N ASP A 176 -14.50 -15.47 9.25
CA ASP A 176 -15.26 -15.35 8.01
C ASP A 176 -14.43 -15.76 6.77
N GLY A 177 -13.21 -16.23 6.98
CA GLY A 177 -12.30 -16.68 5.93
C GLY A 177 -11.57 -15.55 5.20
N ILE A 178 -11.64 -14.32 5.71
CA ILE A 178 -10.96 -13.15 5.13
C ILE A 178 -9.58 -13.02 5.75
N ARG A 179 -8.55 -12.88 4.90
CA ARG A 179 -7.18 -12.61 5.36
C ARG A 179 -6.90 -11.11 5.30
N VAL A 180 -6.25 -10.57 6.32
CA VAL A 180 -5.89 -9.15 6.39
C VAL A 180 -4.41 -9.04 6.75
N ASN A 181 -3.61 -8.41 5.87
CA ASN A 181 -2.18 -8.25 6.08
C ASN A 181 -1.73 -6.83 5.70
N ALA A 182 -0.57 -6.43 6.17
CA ALA A 182 0.10 -5.20 5.79
C ALA A 182 1.35 -5.49 4.96
N VAL A 183 1.66 -4.58 4.05
CA VAL A 183 2.99 -4.43 3.44
C VAL A 183 3.55 -3.11 3.94
N SER A 184 4.70 -3.15 4.59
CA SER A 184 5.40 -1.97 5.11
C SER A 184 6.66 -1.68 4.28
N PRO A 185 6.55 -0.78 3.28
CA PRO A 185 7.69 -0.42 2.45
C PRO A 185 8.80 0.28 3.23
N GLY A 186 10.03 0.04 2.81
CA GLY A 186 11.17 0.90 3.10
C GLY A 186 11.17 2.15 2.23
N MET A 187 12.35 2.52 1.70
CA MET A 187 12.46 3.60 0.72
C MET A 187 12.01 3.08 -0.65
N VAL A 188 11.06 3.80 -1.28
CA VAL A 188 10.53 3.46 -2.61
C VAL A 188 10.57 4.70 -3.50
N ARG A 189 10.97 4.55 -4.75
CA ARG A 189 10.94 5.61 -5.77
C ARG A 189 9.52 5.78 -6.30
N THR A 190 8.79 6.76 -5.75
CA THR A 190 7.42 7.09 -6.16
C THR A 190 7.28 8.58 -6.43
N GLY A 191 6.12 9.02 -6.93
CA GLY A 191 5.82 10.45 -7.06
C GLY A 191 5.94 11.23 -5.74
N MET A 192 5.61 10.61 -4.61
CA MET A 192 5.75 11.20 -3.27
C MET A 192 7.21 11.51 -2.92
N THR A 193 8.16 10.73 -3.41
CA THR A 193 9.59 10.83 -3.12
C THR A 193 10.40 11.41 -4.28
N ALA A 194 9.77 11.76 -5.40
CA ALA A 194 10.42 12.17 -6.64
C ALA A 194 11.41 13.33 -6.45
N ARG A 195 11.06 14.34 -5.64
CA ARG A 195 11.95 15.48 -5.36
C ARG A 195 13.27 15.06 -4.71
N VAL A 196 13.25 14.03 -3.88
CA VAL A 196 14.44 13.53 -3.19
C VAL A 196 15.37 12.81 -4.18
N TYR A 197 14.81 12.05 -5.11
CA TYR A 197 15.57 11.28 -6.10
C TYR A 197 15.91 12.06 -7.37
N ALA A 198 15.50 13.32 -7.49
CA ALA A 198 15.91 14.22 -8.55
C ALA A 198 17.43 14.56 -8.45
N ASP A 199 17.98 14.59 -7.24
CA ASP A 199 19.41 14.72 -7.00
C ASP A 199 20.08 13.35 -7.07
N GLN A 200 20.94 13.16 -8.07
CA GLN A 200 21.64 11.89 -8.31
C GLN A 200 22.60 11.50 -7.17
N LYS A 201 23.21 12.48 -6.50
CA LYS A 201 24.09 12.22 -5.35
C LYS A 201 23.28 11.66 -4.18
N ILE A 202 22.17 12.33 -3.84
CA ILE A 202 21.27 11.86 -2.79
C ILE A 202 20.68 10.49 -3.15
N ALA A 203 20.34 10.27 -4.42
CA ALA A 203 19.84 8.98 -4.89
C ALA A 203 20.88 7.86 -4.67
N ALA A 204 22.15 8.08 -5.05
CA ALA A 204 23.22 7.12 -4.86
C ALA A 204 23.54 6.86 -3.38
N GLU A 205 23.55 7.90 -2.56
CA GLU A 205 23.73 7.78 -1.10
C GLU A 205 22.60 6.93 -0.48
N ARG A 206 21.36 7.10 -0.92
CA ARG A 206 20.22 6.29 -0.44
C ARG A 206 20.28 4.85 -0.91
N ASP A 207 20.67 4.60 -2.15
CA ASP A 207 20.88 3.24 -2.66
C ASP A 207 21.94 2.50 -1.81
N ALA A 208 23.04 3.18 -1.47
CA ALA A 208 24.10 2.63 -0.63
C ALA A 208 23.68 2.36 0.84
N LEU A 209 22.61 2.99 1.32
CA LEU A 209 22.06 2.72 2.64
C LEU A 209 21.31 1.40 2.72
N VAL A 210 20.79 0.90 1.61
CA VAL A 210 19.99 -0.32 1.56
C VAL A 210 20.91 -1.54 1.38
N PRO A 211 20.86 -2.55 2.25
CA PRO A 211 21.73 -3.73 2.14
C PRO A 211 21.65 -4.46 0.79
N ILE A 212 20.48 -4.50 0.15
CA ILE A 212 20.30 -5.08 -1.18
C ILE A 212 20.92 -4.21 -2.32
N GLY A 213 21.46 -3.02 -1.99
CA GLY A 213 22.22 -2.15 -2.92
C GLY A 213 21.36 -1.19 -3.74
N ARG A 214 20.06 -1.11 -3.55
CA ARG A 214 19.18 -0.16 -4.24
C ARG A 214 17.95 0.20 -3.43
N VAL A 215 17.41 1.37 -3.67
CA VAL A 215 16.07 1.76 -3.25
C VAL A 215 15.05 0.96 -4.08
N ALA A 216 13.93 0.58 -3.46
CA ALA A 216 12.88 -0.18 -4.12
C ALA A 216 12.15 0.63 -5.19
N THR A 217 11.55 -0.09 -6.14
CA THR A 217 10.57 0.44 -7.09
C THR A 217 9.13 0.12 -6.64
N PRO A 218 8.11 0.76 -7.19
CA PRO A 218 6.72 0.40 -6.94
C PRO A 218 6.39 -1.06 -7.24
N GLU A 219 7.07 -1.64 -8.24
CA GLU A 219 6.90 -3.03 -8.68
C GLU A 219 7.34 -4.02 -7.60
N ASP A 220 8.43 -3.73 -6.87
CA ASP A 220 8.87 -4.57 -5.74
C ASP A 220 7.76 -4.70 -4.67
N MET A 221 7.00 -3.63 -4.44
CA MET A 221 5.87 -3.65 -3.51
C MET A 221 4.66 -4.36 -4.10
N ALA A 222 4.37 -4.13 -5.40
CA ALA A 222 3.25 -4.74 -6.10
C ALA A 222 3.37 -6.27 -6.14
N ASP A 223 4.58 -6.80 -6.24
CA ASP A 223 4.87 -8.23 -6.22
C ASP A 223 4.43 -8.85 -4.89
N VAL A 224 4.76 -8.20 -3.78
CA VAL A 224 4.38 -8.67 -2.43
C VAL A 224 2.87 -8.50 -2.19
N VAL A 225 2.27 -7.41 -2.63
CA VAL A 225 0.81 -7.20 -2.55
C VAL A 225 0.07 -8.30 -3.32
N ALA A 226 0.51 -8.61 -4.54
CA ALA A 226 -0.09 -9.68 -5.36
C ALA A 226 0.03 -11.05 -4.69
N PHE A 227 1.20 -11.37 -4.11
CA PHE A 227 1.41 -12.58 -3.32
C PHE A 227 0.42 -12.66 -2.14
N LEU A 228 0.30 -11.60 -1.34
CA LEU A 228 -0.59 -11.58 -0.19
C LEU A 228 -2.08 -11.66 -0.56
N LEU A 229 -2.49 -11.16 -1.72
CA LEU A 229 -3.84 -11.33 -2.24
C LEU A 229 -4.07 -12.74 -2.80
N GLY A 230 -3.02 -13.42 -3.23
CA GLY A 230 -3.06 -14.72 -3.89
C GLY A 230 -3.24 -15.91 -2.96
N PRO A 231 -3.45 -17.12 -3.55
CA PRO A 231 -3.67 -18.36 -2.80
C PRO A 231 -2.42 -18.86 -2.07
N ASP A 232 -1.22 -18.45 -2.49
CA ASP A 232 0.03 -18.89 -1.86
C ASP A 232 0.21 -18.30 -0.46
N ALA A 233 -0.48 -17.19 -0.17
CA ALA A 233 -0.54 -16.58 1.17
C ALA A 233 -1.73 -17.06 2.03
N ARG A 234 -2.34 -18.24 1.72
CA ARG A 234 -3.57 -18.72 2.34
C ARG A 234 -3.50 -18.92 3.87
N TYR A 235 -2.30 -19.02 4.43
CA TYR A 235 -2.09 -19.17 5.87
C TYR A 235 -1.39 -17.96 6.52
N ILE A 236 -1.24 -16.85 5.76
CA ILE A 236 -0.68 -15.59 6.27
C ILE A 236 -1.85 -14.65 6.60
N ASN A 237 -2.00 -14.33 7.89
CA ASN A 237 -3.06 -13.46 8.40
C ASN A 237 -2.58 -12.65 9.60
N GLY A 238 -2.87 -11.35 9.63
CA GLY A 238 -2.47 -10.43 10.70
C GLY A 238 -0.98 -10.05 10.66
N HIS A 239 -0.28 -10.29 9.55
CA HIS A 239 1.15 -10.03 9.45
C HIS A 239 1.43 -8.66 8.83
N ASP A 240 2.44 -7.98 9.37
CA ASP A 240 3.07 -6.81 8.75
C ASP A 240 4.36 -7.26 8.04
N LEU A 241 4.32 -7.34 6.73
CA LEU A 241 5.47 -7.73 5.92
C LEU A 241 6.31 -6.50 5.57
N VAL A 242 7.43 -6.35 6.28
CA VAL A 242 8.39 -5.26 6.01
C VAL A 242 9.17 -5.60 4.73
N VAL A 243 9.09 -4.70 3.74
CA VAL A 243 9.72 -4.85 2.42
C VAL A 243 10.64 -3.64 2.18
N ASP A 244 11.83 -3.72 2.72
CA ASP A 244 12.72 -2.57 2.88
C ASP A 244 14.17 -2.81 2.41
N GLY A 245 14.45 -3.96 1.81
CA GLY A 245 15.80 -4.36 1.38
C GLY A 245 16.78 -4.53 2.55
N GLY A 246 16.27 -4.69 3.78
CA GLY A 246 17.07 -4.91 4.99
C GLY A 246 17.52 -3.62 5.70
N ILE A 247 17.01 -2.45 5.30
CA ILE A 247 17.50 -1.18 5.86
C ILE A 247 17.13 -0.99 7.33
N ALA A 248 15.93 -1.37 7.77
CA ALA A 248 15.48 -1.19 9.15
C ALA A 248 16.30 -2.01 10.15
N GLY A 249 16.73 -3.22 9.75
CA GLY A 249 17.57 -4.10 10.56
C GLY A 249 19.07 -3.77 10.56
N ASN A 250 19.52 -2.81 9.76
CA ASN A 250 20.95 -2.57 9.51
C ASN A 250 21.59 -1.50 10.43
N PHE A 251 21.01 -1.23 11.59
CA PHE A 251 21.57 -0.23 12.51
C PHE A 251 22.98 -0.62 13.01
N LEU A 252 23.14 -1.86 13.48
CA LEU A 252 24.43 -2.33 14.00
C LEU A 252 25.52 -2.42 12.92
N GLY A 253 25.16 -2.76 11.68
CA GLY A 253 26.09 -2.82 10.56
C GLY A 253 26.67 -1.45 10.15
N ARG A 254 26.11 -0.35 10.68
CA ARG A 254 26.57 1.03 10.43
C ARG A 254 27.46 1.59 11.52
N LEU A 255 27.68 0.86 12.61
CA LEU A 255 28.55 1.29 13.67
C LEU A 255 30.01 1.33 13.17
N PRO A 256 30.76 2.40 13.48
CA PRO A 256 32.19 2.46 13.12
C PRO A 256 32.95 1.25 13.69
N GLY A 257 33.85 0.67 12.89
CA GLY A 257 34.68 -0.46 13.31
C GLY A 257 34.10 -1.85 13.02
N ILE A 258 32.79 -2.01 12.83
CA ILE A 258 32.18 -3.31 12.47
C ILE A 258 32.38 -3.64 10.96
N SER A 259 32.38 -2.63 10.11
CA SER A 259 32.58 -2.79 8.67
C SER A 259 34.01 -3.18 8.25
N GLN A 260 34.95 -3.23 9.19
CA GLN A 260 36.36 -3.60 8.95
C GLN A 260 36.64 -5.10 9.11
N ILE A 261 35.66 -5.91 9.43
CA ILE A 261 35.78 -7.35 9.36
C ILE A 261 35.71 -7.72 7.88
N THR A 262 36.83 -7.55 7.20
CA THR A 262 36.99 -7.95 5.78
C THR A 262 36.75 -9.44 5.66
N ARG A 263 35.97 -9.82 4.64
CA ARG A 263 35.93 -11.22 4.19
C ARG A 263 37.36 -11.61 3.78
N SER A 264 38.02 -12.38 4.64
CA SER A 264 39.25 -13.09 4.28
C SER A 264 38.91 -14.21 3.31
#